data_cd0d194320325478ccb90256b8e3b5d8
#
_entry.id   cd0d194320325478ccb90256b8e3b5d8
#
_cell.length_a   1.000
_cell.length_b   1.000
_cell.length_c   1.000
_cell.angle_alpha   90.00
_cell.angle_beta   90.00
_cell.angle_gamma   90.00
#
_symmetry.space_group_name_H-M   'P 1'
#
loop_
_entity.id
_entity.type
_entity.pdbx_description
1 polymer ?
#
loop_
_entity_poly.entity_id
_entity_poly.type
_entity_poly.pdbx_seq_one_letter_code
_entity_poly.pdbx_strand_id
1 'polypeptide(L)'
;MKDFYISDCARHENKIVTSTFVVVSKQIKPKKTGEPYLALTLGDRSGQVEAKMWDNVEEVLEAFEQDDFLKIKGLINKYKQRFQLTIHKLRKLGDSEIEYDDYLPKTTKNIDELWQTLAGFISTLQNPHLKTLVQGFMADPEIAAAYRNAPAAKTLHHAYIGGLLDHVVSLFRSCDLMCQNYPQINRDLLLTGAFFHDIGKIHELTYNRSFSYTTKGQLLGHMIIELEMLQAKLVLQPDFPDELKIMVEHLIISHHGQYDFGSPKLPMFPEALMLHYLDDLDSKMEAMRAQFERESSLDGPWTSYNASLGRPLLNTEKFLSPKKPAPAETPTETEDTQQEESAIAEAGAPS
;
A
#
# COMPACT_ATOMS: atom_id res chain seq x y z
N MET A 1 -0.92 -21.42 14.12
CA MET A 1 -0.57 -21.08 12.71
C MET A 1 -1.86 -20.72 11.98
N LYS A 2 -1.86 -19.64 11.22
CA LYS A 2 -3.01 -19.17 10.42
C LYS A 2 -3.09 -19.99 9.13
N ASP A 3 -4.24 -20.63 8.87
CA ASP A 3 -4.43 -21.56 7.73
C ASP A 3 -5.10 -20.91 6.51
N PHE A 4 -5.70 -19.72 6.68
CA PHE A 4 -6.38 -18.98 5.63
C PHE A 4 -5.92 -17.52 5.65
N TYR A 5 -5.48 -17.01 4.51
CA TYR A 5 -5.14 -15.61 4.26
C TYR A 5 -6.11 -14.97 3.26
N ILE A 6 -6.19 -13.65 3.26
CA ILE A 6 -7.09 -12.90 2.37
C ILE A 6 -6.78 -13.19 0.88
N SER A 7 -5.51 -13.41 0.53
CA SER A 7 -5.10 -13.86 -0.82
C SER A 7 -5.74 -15.19 -1.26
N ASP A 8 -6.20 -16.02 -0.32
CA ASP A 8 -6.84 -17.31 -0.61
C ASP A 8 -8.35 -17.19 -0.91
N CYS A 9 -8.93 -15.99 -0.84
CA CYS A 9 -10.38 -15.77 -1.05
C CYS A 9 -10.88 -16.40 -2.36
N ALA A 10 -10.11 -16.29 -3.45
CA ALA A 10 -10.49 -16.86 -4.75
C ALA A 10 -10.65 -18.39 -4.73
N ARG A 11 -9.84 -19.10 -3.95
CA ARG A 11 -9.89 -20.56 -3.80
C ARG A 11 -11.01 -21.01 -2.83
N HIS A 12 -11.54 -20.08 -2.06
CA HIS A 12 -12.55 -20.35 -1.02
C HIS A 12 -13.88 -19.64 -1.30
N GLU A 13 -14.13 -19.23 -2.54
CA GLU A 13 -15.42 -18.65 -2.93
C GLU A 13 -16.57 -19.61 -2.59
N ASN A 14 -17.63 -19.08 -1.97
CA ASN A 14 -18.80 -19.81 -1.47
C ASN A 14 -18.48 -20.87 -0.39
N LYS A 15 -17.35 -20.76 0.32
CA LYS A 15 -16.98 -21.64 1.44
C LYS A 15 -16.97 -20.87 2.75
N ILE A 16 -17.28 -21.58 3.83
CA ILE A 16 -17.13 -21.06 5.18
C ILE A 16 -15.67 -21.27 5.62
N VAL A 17 -15.04 -20.18 6.03
CA VAL A 17 -13.68 -20.14 6.56
C VAL A 17 -13.68 -19.74 8.03
N THR A 18 -12.65 -20.16 8.75
CA THR A 18 -12.35 -19.66 10.10
C THR A 18 -10.91 -19.20 10.10
N SER A 19 -10.68 -17.91 10.32
CA SER A 19 -9.35 -17.36 10.38
C SER A 19 -9.28 -16.15 11.31
N THR A 20 -8.11 -15.54 11.41
CA THR A 20 -7.85 -14.39 12.28
C THR A 20 -7.47 -13.18 11.44
N PHE A 21 -7.91 -11.99 11.84
CA PHE A 21 -7.71 -10.74 11.09
C PHE A 21 -7.53 -9.57 12.05
N VAL A 22 -6.82 -8.54 11.61
CA VAL A 22 -6.81 -7.23 12.27
C VAL A 22 -7.99 -6.40 11.78
N VAL A 23 -8.61 -5.63 12.65
CA VAL A 23 -9.68 -4.67 12.31
C VAL A 23 -9.07 -3.38 11.79
N VAL A 24 -9.09 -3.18 10.47
CA VAL A 24 -8.58 -1.95 9.83
C VAL A 24 -9.57 -0.80 9.95
N SER A 25 -10.88 -1.11 9.87
CA SER A 25 -11.95 -0.13 10.12
C SER A 25 -13.20 -0.81 10.66
N LYS A 26 -13.98 -0.08 11.47
CA LYS A 26 -15.24 -0.51 12.07
C LYS A 26 -16.29 0.57 11.85
N GLN A 27 -17.42 0.21 11.26
CA GLN A 27 -18.54 1.11 11.02
C GLN A 27 -19.86 0.38 11.30
N ILE A 28 -20.79 1.09 11.92
CA ILE A 28 -22.18 0.63 12.10
C ILE A 28 -23.02 1.37 11.06
N LYS A 29 -23.77 0.62 10.25
CA LYS A 29 -24.61 1.17 9.19
C LYS A 29 -26.02 0.64 9.31
N PRO A 30 -27.04 1.43 8.93
CA PRO A 30 -28.43 0.96 8.92
C PRO A 30 -28.69 0.04 7.70
N LYS A 31 -29.40 -1.06 7.93
CA LYS A 31 -30.03 -1.85 6.86
C LYS A 31 -31.19 -1.05 6.23
N LYS A 32 -31.73 -1.50 5.11
CA LYS A 32 -32.94 -0.92 4.51
C LYS A 32 -34.15 -1.00 5.44
N THR A 33 -34.18 -1.93 6.37
CA THR A 33 -35.19 -2.12 7.41
C THR A 33 -35.01 -1.19 8.62
N GLY A 34 -33.91 -0.43 8.69
CA GLY A 34 -33.58 0.42 9.82
C GLY A 34 -32.70 -0.25 10.89
N GLU A 35 -32.61 -1.57 10.92
CA GLU A 35 -31.76 -2.30 11.86
C GLU A 35 -30.26 -2.09 11.58
N PRO A 36 -29.39 -2.07 12.60
CA PRO A 36 -27.96 -1.92 12.39
C PRO A 36 -27.33 -3.18 11.80
N TYR A 37 -26.31 -3.00 10.96
CA TYR A 37 -25.34 -4.04 10.61
C TYR A 37 -23.94 -3.53 10.81
N LEU A 38 -23.01 -4.45 11.08
CA LEU A 38 -21.59 -4.14 11.26
C LEU A 38 -20.86 -4.29 9.94
N ALA A 39 -20.20 -3.22 9.50
CA ALA A 39 -19.31 -3.21 8.33
C ALA A 39 -17.86 -3.04 8.80
N LEU A 40 -17.03 -4.02 8.49
CA LEU A 40 -15.60 -4.03 8.83
C LEU A 40 -14.76 -4.03 7.55
N THR A 41 -13.59 -3.43 7.63
CA THR A 41 -12.46 -3.78 6.78
C THR A 41 -11.52 -4.61 7.63
N LEU A 42 -11.24 -5.82 7.21
CA LEU A 42 -10.35 -6.77 7.86
C LEU A 42 -9.04 -6.87 7.09
N GLY A 43 -7.93 -6.99 7.79
CA GLY A 43 -6.61 -7.07 7.22
C GLY A 43 -5.82 -8.29 7.69
N ASP A 44 -4.92 -8.75 6.83
CA ASP A 44 -3.79 -9.60 7.17
C ASP A 44 -2.59 -9.25 6.27
N ARG A 45 -1.45 -9.92 6.44
CA ARG A 45 -0.23 -9.65 5.66
C ARG A 45 -0.40 -9.77 4.14
N SER A 46 -1.46 -10.43 3.67
CA SER A 46 -1.72 -10.67 2.25
C SER A 46 -2.68 -9.65 1.62
N GLY A 47 -3.34 -8.80 2.43
CA GLY A 47 -4.24 -7.76 1.94
C GLY A 47 -5.38 -7.41 2.89
N GLN A 48 -6.42 -6.81 2.31
CA GLN A 48 -7.63 -6.40 3.03
C GLN A 48 -8.88 -6.93 2.35
N VAL A 49 -9.92 -7.21 3.16
CA VAL A 49 -11.23 -7.68 2.69
C VAL A 49 -12.35 -6.97 3.43
N GLU A 50 -13.39 -6.57 2.69
CA GLU A 50 -14.63 -6.09 3.31
C GLU A 50 -15.34 -7.25 4.00
N ALA A 51 -15.87 -7.00 5.21
CA ALA A 51 -16.62 -7.97 5.96
C ALA A 51 -17.91 -7.35 6.53
N LYS A 52 -18.99 -8.13 6.55
CA LYS A 52 -20.28 -7.68 7.06
C LYS A 52 -20.87 -8.70 8.01
N MET A 53 -21.37 -8.24 9.15
CA MET A 53 -22.17 -9.01 10.08
C MET A 53 -23.58 -8.45 10.09
N TRP A 54 -24.54 -9.28 9.73
CA TRP A 54 -25.92 -8.86 9.54
C TRP A 54 -26.80 -9.07 10.77
N ASP A 55 -26.48 -10.06 11.58
CA ASP A 55 -27.27 -10.50 12.72
C ASP A 55 -26.43 -10.52 13.99
N ASN A 56 -27.08 -10.44 15.17
CA ASN A 56 -26.44 -10.44 16.49
C ASN A 56 -25.36 -9.35 16.67
N VAL A 57 -25.55 -8.21 16.02
CA VAL A 57 -24.56 -7.12 16.00
C VAL A 57 -24.41 -6.50 17.38
N GLU A 58 -25.51 -6.32 18.11
CA GLU A 58 -25.53 -5.66 19.42
C GLU A 58 -24.64 -6.38 20.44
N GLU A 59 -24.55 -7.71 20.37
CA GLU A 59 -23.76 -8.54 21.30
C GLU A 59 -22.24 -8.30 21.15
N VAL A 60 -21.80 -7.78 19.99
CA VAL A 60 -20.36 -7.66 19.66
C VAL A 60 -19.92 -6.23 19.47
N LEU A 61 -20.82 -5.24 19.53
CA LEU A 61 -20.49 -3.84 19.26
C LEU A 61 -19.41 -3.28 20.19
N GLU A 62 -19.48 -3.62 21.47
CA GLU A 62 -18.54 -3.15 22.50
C GLU A 62 -17.40 -4.13 22.76
N ALA A 63 -17.38 -5.29 22.10
CA ALA A 63 -16.42 -6.35 22.38
C ALA A 63 -15.02 -6.08 21.79
N PHE A 64 -14.91 -5.18 20.82
CA PHE A 64 -13.64 -4.87 20.15
C PHE A 64 -13.67 -3.49 19.48
N GLU A 65 -12.50 -2.95 19.19
CA GLU A 65 -12.32 -1.68 18.49
C GLU A 65 -11.44 -1.84 17.25
N GLN A 66 -11.19 -0.73 16.53
CA GLN A 66 -10.20 -0.68 15.47
C GLN A 66 -8.82 -1.06 16.04
N ASP A 67 -7.98 -1.71 15.23
CA ASP A 67 -6.67 -2.26 15.57
C ASP A 67 -6.68 -3.48 16.52
N ASP A 68 -7.87 -3.97 16.89
CA ASP A 68 -8.01 -5.26 17.58
C ASP A 68 -7.92 -6.44 16.59
N PHE A 69 -7.50 -7.59 17.12
CA PHE A 69 -7.40 -8.84 16.37
C PHE A 69 -8.61 -9.74 16.66
N LEU A 70 -9.25 -10.20 15.61
CA LEU A 70 -10.46 -11.02 15.70
C LEU A 70 -10.25 -12.39 15.09
N LYS A 71 -10.77 -13.43 15.76
CA LYS A 71 -11.04 -14.72 15.13
C LYS A 71 -12.46 -14.71 14.59
N ILE A 72 -12.58 -14.94 13.28
CA ILE A 72 -13.84 -14.83 12.55
C ILE A 72 -14.15 -16.14 11.85
N LYS A 73 -15.41 -16.59 11.96
CA LYS A 73 -16.01 -17.63 11.13
C LYS A 73 -17.03 -16.97 10.22
N GLY A 74 -16.89 -17.15 8.89
CA GLY A 74 -17.79 -16.53 7.92
C GLY A 74 -17.69 -17.15 6.54
N LEU A 75 -18.60 -16.72 5.67
CA LEU A 75 -18.73 -17.16 4.28
C LEU A 75 -18.00 -16.18 3.36
N ILE A 76 -17.10 -16.67 2.52
CA ILE A 76 -16.49 -15.89 1.44
C ILE A 76 -17.46 -15.86 0.25
N ASN A 77 -17.84 -14.68 -0.20
CA ASN A 77 -18.68 -14.47 -1.36
C ASN A 77 -18.16 -13.33 -2.24
N LYS A 78 -18.68 -13.18 -3.45
CA LYS A 78 -18.42 -12.04 -4.31
C LYS A 78 -19.57 -11.06 -4.32
N TYR A 79 -19.25 -9.77 -4.18
CA TYR A 79 -20.19 -8.68 -4.39
C TYR A 79 -19.55 -7.62 -5.32
N LYS A 80 -20.21 -7.30 -6.43
CA LYS A 80 -19.69 -6.37 -7.45
C LYS A 80 -18.22 -6.66 -7.83
N GLN A 81 -17.92 -7.92 -8.13
CA GLN A 81 -16.60 -8.44 -8.53
C GLN A 81 -15.52 -8.37 -7.44
N ARG A 82 -15.85 -8.03 -6.19
CA ARG A 82 -14.93 -8.01 -5.06
C ARG A 82 -15.29 -9.10 -4.06
N PHE A 83 -14.28 -9.73 -3.48
CA PHE A 83 -14.50 -10.67 -2.37
C PHE A 83 -14.98 -9.93 -1.14
N GLN A 84 -15.92 -10.54 -0.45
CA GLN A 84 -16.49 -10.04 0.80
C GLN A 84 -16.69 -11.22 1.75
N LEU A 85 -16.46 -10.99 3.06
CA LEU A 85 -16.69 -11.98 4.11
C LEU A 85 -18.00 -11.69 4.82
N THR A 86 -18.98 -12.58 4.72
CA THR A 86 -20.19 -12.53 5.56
C THR A 86 -19.89 -13.21 6.89
N ILE A 87 -19.86 -12.42 7.97
CA ILE A 87 -19.47 -12.88 9.31
C ILE A 87 -20.65 -13.60 9.96
N HIS A 88 -20.42 -14.83 10.40
CA HIS A 88 -21.37 -15.62 11.20
C HIS A 88 -21.08 -15.54 12.69
N LYS A 89 -19.80 -15.57 13.07
CA LYS A 89 -19.32 -15.46 14.47
C LYS A 89 -17.98 -14.76 14.49
N LEU A 90 -17.74 -13.97 15.52
CA LEU A 90 -16.45 -13.36 15.80
C LEU A 90 -16.16 -13.38 17.31
N ARG A 91 -14.88 -13.33 17.65
CA ARG A 91 -14.40 -13.03 18.99
C ARG A 91 -13.07 -12.29 18.92
N LYS A 92 -12.80 -11.45 19.90
CA LYS A 92 -11.50 -10.81 20.09
C LYS A 92 -10.44 -11.84 20.50
N LEU A 93 -9.22 -11.71 19.99
CA LEU A 93 -8.06 -12.50 20.39
C LEU A 93 -7.40 -11.87 21.62
N GLY A 94 -6.89 -12.73 22.52
CA GLY A 94 -5.96 -12.28 23.55
C GLY A 94 -4.55 -12.09 22.98
N ASP A 95 -3.72 -11.27 23.64
CA ASP A 95 -2.37 -10.94 23.15
C ASP A 95 -1.48 -12.18 22.93
N SER A 96 -1.66 -13.22 23.72
CA SER A 96 -0.92 -14.50 23.57
C SER A 96 -1.32 -15.34 22.36
N GLU A 97 -2.44 -15.02 21.71
CA GLU A 97 -2.92 -15.71 20.52
C GLU A 97 -2.48 -15.00 19.20
N ILE A 98 -1.77 -13.87 19.30
CA ILE A 98 -1.46 -13.00 18.16
C ILE A 98 -0.04 -13.28 17.68
N GLU A 99 0.07 -13.79 16.46
CA GLU A 99 1.31 -13.88 15.69
C GLU A 99 1.37 -12.68 14.74
N TYR A 100 2.02 -11.58 15.13
CA TYR A 100 2.04 -10.31 14.40
C TYR A 100 2.50 -10.45 12.95
N ASP A 101 3.36 -11.42 12.65
CA ASP A 101 3.84 -11.74 11.31
C ASP A 101 2.74 -12.17 10.32
N ASP A 102 1.58 -12.55 10.83
CA ASP A 102 0.42 -12.93 10.03
C ASP A 102 -0.43 -11.73 9.57
N TYR A 103 -0.21 -10.55 10.16
CA TYR A 103 -1.11 -9.40 9.96
C TYR A 103 -0.46 -8.21 9.26
N LEU A 104 0.83 -8.00 9.46
CA LEU A 104 1.54 -6.88 8.84
C LEU A 104 2.26 -7.36 7.58
N PRO A 105 1.98 -6.77 6.41
CA PRO A 105 2.74 -7.06 5.22
C PRO A 105 4.21 -6.68 5.45
N LYS A 106 5.13 -7.47 4.87
CA LYS A 106 6.57 -7.26 4.93
C LYS A 106 7.15 -7.21 3.53
N THR A 107 8.26 -6.50 3.36
CA THR A 107 9.01 -6.58 2.10
C THR A 107 9.41 -8.02 1.81
N THR A 108 9.36 -8.40 0.55
CA THR A 108 9.88 -9.69 0.07
C THR A 108 11.41 -9.67 -0.13
N LYS A 109 12.01 -8.47 -0.06
CA LYS A 109 13.46 -8.29 -0.22
C LYS A 109 14.18 -8.53 1.10
N ASN A 110 15.45 -8.92 1.01
CA ASN A 110 16.30 -9.11 2.18
C ASN A 110 16.70 -7.74 2.77
N ILE A 111 16.27 -7.47 4.00
CA ILE A 111 16.52 -6.20 4.72
C ILE A 111 18.02 -5.95 4.91
N ASP A 112 18.81 -7.00 5.19
CA ASP A 112 20.27 -6.84 5.38
C ASP A 112 20.97 -6.48 4.07
N GLU A 113 20.55 -7.06 2.95
CA GLU A 113 21.07 -6.70 1.62
C GLU A 113 20.68 -5.27 1.22
N LEU A 114 19.45 -4.84 1.51
CA LEU A 114 19.02 -3.46 1.27
C LEU A 114 19.85 -2.48 2.11
N TRP A 115 20.07 -2.78 3.39
CA TRP A 115 20.89 -1.95 4.27
C TRP A 115 22.34 -1.87 3.83
N GLN A 116 22.93 -2.99 3.42
CA GLN A 116 24.29 -3.03 2.86
C GLN A 116 24.36 -2.22 1.54
N THR A 117 23.35 -2.31 0.70
CA THR A 117 23.28 -1.52 -0.54
C THR A 117 23.25 -0.02 -0.22
N LEU A 118 22.40 0.41 0.74
CA LEU A 118 22.36 1.81 1.19
C LEU A 118 23.72 2.25 1.75
N ALA A 119 24.34 1.45 2.63
CA ALA A 119 25.65 1.72 3.18
C ALA A 119 26.74 1.82 2.10
N GLY A 120 26.64 1.01 1.05
CA GLY A 120 27.49 1.08 -0.14
C GLY A 120 27.39 2.45 -0.82
N PHE A 121 26.21 2.95 -1.10
CA PHE A 121 26.00 4.30 -1.67
C PHE A 121 26.58 5.40 -0.76
N ILE A 122 26.28 5.34 0.55
CA ILE A 122 26.76 6.34 1.51
C ILE A 122 28.30 6.33 1.59
N SER A 123 28.95 5.18 1.43
CA SER A 123 30.42 5.08 1.42
C SER A 123 31.05 5.85 0.27
N THR A 124 30.32 6.04 -0.84
CA THR A 124 30.78 6.78 -2.04
C THR A 124 30.66 8.29 -1.95
N LEU A 125 29.98 8.83 -0.93
CA LEU A 125 29.90 10.28 -0.73
C LEU A 125 31.30 10.89 -0.57
N GLN A 126 31.56 11.99 -1.28
CA GLN A 126 32.84 12.69 -1.30
C GLN A 126 32.88 13.85 -0.30
N ASN A 127 31.73 14.53 -0.08
CA ASN A 127 31.63 15.63 0.89
C ASN A 127 31.72 15.05 2.31
N PRO A 128 32.76 15.40 3.10
CA PRO A 128 33.02 14.80 4.41
C PRO A 128 31.92 15.14 5.43
N HIS A 129 31.33 16.32 5.36
CA HIS A 129 30.28 16.74 6.30
C HIS A 129 28.99 15.96 6.06
N LEU A 130 28.54 15.84 4.81
CA LEU A 130 27.34 15.06 4.46
C LEU A 130 27.54 13.58 4.78
N LYS A 131 28.71 13.04 4.46
CA LYS A 131 29.06 11.65 4.75
C LYS A 131 29.01 11.35 6.26
N THR A 132 29.67 12.19 7.06
CA THR A 132 29.70 12.06 8.52
C THR A 132 28.31 12.17 9.12
N LEU A 133 27.50 13.10 8.60
CA LEU A 133 26.12 13.29 9.06
C LEU A 133 25.29 12.02 8.83
N VAL A 134 25.24 11.52 7.60
CA VAL A 134 24.44 10.31 7.26
C VAL A 134 24.96 9.09 8.00
N GLN A 135 26.28 8.90 8.09
CA GLN A 135 26.89 7.80 8.85
C GLN A 135 26.55 7.88 10.34
N GLY A 136 26.43 9.10 10.91
CA GLY A 136 26.02 9.30 12.29
C GLY A 136 24.58 8.85 12.58
N PHE A 137 23.68 8.99 11.60
CA PHE A 137 22.33 8.41 11.68
C PHE A 137 22.34 6.89 11.53
N MET A 138 23.09 6.37 10.57
CA MET A 138 23.19 4.92 10.33
C MET A 138 23.86 4.16 11.49
N ALA A 139 24.78 4.81 12.20
CA ALA A 139 25.47 4.24 13.34
C ALA A 139 24.65 4.25 14.65
N ASP A 140 23.57 5.02 14.69
CA ASP A 140 22.66 5.05 15.84
C ASP A 140 21.80 3.78 15.83
N PRO A 141 21.91 2.90 16.85
CA PRO A 141 21.25 1.61 16.82
C PRO A 141 19.71 1.70 16.84
N GLU A 142 19.15 2.70 17.49
CA GLU A 142 17.69 2.89 17.55
C GLU A 142 17.17 3.40 16.22
N ILE A 143 17.82 4.40 15.62
CA ILE A 143 17.48 4.92 14.30
C ILE A 143 17.64 3.82 13.24
N ALA A 144 18.78 3.13 13.23
CA ALA A 144 19.06 2.07 12.26
C ALA A 144 18.02 0.94 12.34
N ALA A 145 17.67 0.50 13.55
CA ALA A 145 16.64 -0.52 13.74
C ALA A 145 15.26 -0.06 13.26
N ALA A 146 14.87 1.18 13.60
CA ALA A 146 13.60 1.75 13.17
C ALA A 146 13.55 1.96 11.66
N TYR A 147 14.60 2.53 11.05
CA TYR A 147 14.69 2.77 9.60
C TYR A 147 14.57 1.49 8.77
N ARG A 148 15.15 0.38 9.24
CA ARG A 148 15.11 -0.93 8.58
C ARG A 148 13.74 -1.60 8.63
N ASN A 149 12.89 -1.22 9.60
CA ASN A 149 11.61 -1.84 9.83
C ASN A 149 10.41 -0.95 9.50
N ALA A 150 10.56 0.37 9.47
CA ALA A 150 9.46 1.29 9.23
C ALA A 150 8.81 1.09 7.86
N PRO A 151 7.48 1.23 7.75
CA PRO A 151 6.80 1.40 6.48
C PRO A 151 7.06 2.80 5.92
N ALA A 152 7.00 2.97 4.60
CA ALA A 152 7.09 4.29 3.97
C ALA A 152 5.76 5.05 3.98
N ALA A 153 4.63 4.36 4.17
CA ALA A 153 3.31 4.97 4.23
C ALA A 153 2.35 4.11 5.05
N LYS A 154 1.24 4.72 5.50
CA LYS A 154 0.17 3.99 6.20
C LYS A 154 -0.60 3.02 5.26
N THR A 155 -0.87 3.40 4.02
CA THR A 155 -1.84 2.67 3.17
C THR A 155 -1.52 2.60 1.68
N LEU A 156 -0.64 3.42 1.14
CA LEU A 156 -0.48 3.55 -0.32
C LEU A 156 0.73 2.77 -0.85
N HIS A 157 1.85 3.44 -1.04
CA HIS A 157 3.08 2.86 -1.56
C HIS A 157 3.97 2.39 -0.41
N HIS A 158 4.68 1.29 -0.58
CA HIS A 158 5.60 0.74 0.42
C HIS A 158 5.01 0.62 1.85
N ALA A 159 3.67 0.41 1.95
CA ALA A 159 2.95 0.28 3.22
C ALA A 159 3.14 -1.13 3.81
N TYR A 160 4.38 -1.49 4.11
CA TYR A 160 4.80 -2.77 4.68
C TYR A 160 6.08 -2.63 5.51
N ILE A 161 6.33 -3.56 6.41
CA ILE A 161 7.55 -3.59 7.23
C ILE A 161 8.78 -3.64 6.32
N GLY A 162 9.72 -2.71 6.54
CA GLY A 162 10.89 -2.51 5.68
C GLY A 162 10.63 -1.68 4.42
N GLY A 163 9.41 -1.15 4.28
CA GLY A 163 9.00 -0.36 3.12
C GLY A 163 9.78 0.95 2.96
N LEU A 164 10.11 1.62 4.07
CA LEU A 164 10.95 2.84 4.04
C LEU A 164 12.33 2.56 3.47
N LEU A 165 13.01 1.53 3.95
CA LEU A 165 14.34 1.16 3.44
C LEU A 165 14.27 0.72 1.97
N ASP A 166 13.25 -0.03 1.58
CA ASP A 166 13.06 -0.48 0.20
C ASP A 166 12.85 0.70 -0.76
N HIS A 167 12.00 1.65 -0.39
CA HIS A 167 11.77 2.91 -1.09
C HIS A 167 13.07 3.70 -1.24
N VAL A 168 13.77 3.96 -0.13
CA VAL A 168 15.01 4.76 -0.15
C VAL A 168 16.09 4.12 -1.03
N VAL A 169 16.28 2.80 -0.98
CA VAL A 169 17.23 2.12 -1.86
C VAL A 169 16.85 2.23 -3.32
N SER A 170 15.56 2.16 -3.66
CA SER A 170 15.05 2.40 -5.02
C SER A 170 15.33 3.82 -5.47
N LEU A 171 15.04 4.79 -4.60
CA LEU A 171 15.29 6.21 -4.85
C LEU A 171 16.78 6.51 -5.05
N PHE A 172 17.67 5.93 -4.24
CA PHE A 172 19.12 6.08 -4.39
C PHE A 172 19.63 5.59 -5.75
N ARG A 173 19.12 4.45 -6.23
CA ARG A 173 19.45 3.93 -7.57
C ARG A 173 19.03 4.90 -8.67
N SER A 174 17.83 5.47 -8.54
CA SER A 174 17.28 6.43 -9.49
C SER A 174 18.07 7.75 -9.46
N CYS A 175 18.41 8.25 -8.27
CA CYS A 175 19.24 9.44 -8.09
C CYS A 175 20.63 9.26 -8.73
N ASP A 176 21.29 8.11 -8.50
CA ASP A 176 22.62 7.82 -9.04
C ASP A 176 22.61 7.78 -10.58
N LEU A 177 21.59 7.16 -11.18
CA LEU A 177 21.37 7.16 -12.64
C LEU A 177 21.16 8.58 -13.18
N MET A 178 20.34 9.40 -12.51
CA MET A 178 20.08 10.76 -12.95
C MET A 178 21.30 11.66 -12.86
N CYS A 179 22.19 11.49 -11.87
CA CYS A 179 23.45 12.21 -11.79
C CYS A 179 24.37 11.90 -12.98
N GLN A 180 24.30 10.70 -13.56
CA GLN A 180 25.06 10.38 -14.79
C GLN A 180 24.53 11.16 -16.01
N ASN A 181 23.21 11.38 -16.07
CA ASN A 181 22.57 12.12 -17.16
C ASN A 181 22.65 13.63 -16.98
N TYR A 182 22.72 14.11 -15.73
CA TYR A 182 22.77 15.53 -15.36
C TYR A 182 24.03 15.83 -14.52
N PRO A 183 25.23 15.96 -15.14
CA PRO A 183 26.50 16.09 -14.41
C PRO A 183 26.63 17.38 -13.59
N GLN A 184 25.75 18.38 -13.80
CA GLN A 184 25.67 19.59 -12.98
C GLN A 184 25.03 19.40 -11.62
N ILE A 185 24.36 18.25 -11.35
CA ILE A 185 23.73 17.94 -10.08
C ILE A 185 24.80 17.56 -9.05
N ASN A 186 24.70 18.16 -7.87
CA ASN A 186 25.50 17.72 -6.73
C ASN A 186 24.98 16.39 -6.21
N ARG A 187 25.64 15.29 -6.64
CA ARG A 187 25.26 13.92 -6.29
C ARG A 187 25.20 13.69 -4.77
N ASP A 188 26.18 14.21 -4.03
CA ASP A 188 26.25 13.99 -2.58
C ASP A 188 25.07 14.67 -1.87
N LEU A 189 24.71 15.87 -2.30
CA LEU A 189 23.57 16.59 -1.76
C LEU A 189 22.25 15.87 -2.09
N LEU A 190 22.07 15.42 -3.35
CA LEU A 190 20.88 14.69 -3.79
C LEU A 190 20.71 13.37 -3.01
N LEU A 191 21.77 12.57 -2.87
CA LEU A 191 21.73 11.32 -2.09
C LEU A 191 21.48 11.57 -0.60
N THR A 192 22.02 12.66 -0.06
CA THR A 192 21.74 13.07 1.33
C THR A 192 20.26 13.43 1.49
N GLY A 193 19.69 14.19 0.54
CA GLY A 193 18.25 14.47 0.51
C GLY A 193 17.42 13.20 0.45
N ALA A 194 17.79 12.26 -0.42
CA ALA A 194 17.13 10.96 -0.54
C ALA A 194 17.21 10.12 0.74
N PHE A 195 18.27 10.25 1.54
CA PHE A 195 18.36 9.59 2.85
C PHE A 195 17.41 10.22 3.88
N PHE A 196 17.30 11.55 3.87
CA PHE A 196 16.60 12.27 4.93
C PHE A 196 15.12 12.50 4.65
N HIS A 197 14.66 12.62 3.40
CA HIS A 197 13.34 13.13 3.04
C HIS A 197 12.17 12.48 3.79
N ASP A 198 12.33 11.23 4.20
CA ASP A 198 11.29 10.41 4.84
C ASP A 198 11.72 9.77 6.17
N ILE A 199 12.90 10.09 6.69
CA ILE A 199 13.42 9.45 7.92
C ILE A 199 12.52 9.71 9.14
N GLY A 200 11.80 10.82 9.17
CA GLY A 200 10.87 11.16 10.25
C GLY A 200 9.70 10.17 10.39
N LYS A 201 9.42 9.39 9.34
CA LYS A 201 8.40 8.35 9.37
C LYS A 201 8.66 7.26 10.40
N ILE A 202 9.92 7.07 10.83
CA ILE A 202 10.24 6.15 11.94
C ILE A 202 9.61 6.57 13.28
N HIS A 203 9.26 7.85 13.44
CA HIS A 203 8.58 8.40 14.62
C HIS A 203 7.18 8.91 14.30
N GLU A 204 6.87 9.20 13.04
CA GLU A 204 5.54 9.58 12.59
C GLU A 204 4.58 8.41 12.67
N LEU A 205 5.03 7.21 12.29
CA LEU A 205 4.21 6.01 12.21
C LEU A 205 4.48 5.05 13.37
N THR A 206 3.44 4.34 13.78
CA THR A 206 3.53 3.13 14.59
C THR A 206 3.16 1.93 13.72
N TYR A 207 3.86 0.81 13.91
CA TYR A 207 3.69 -0.40 13.12
C TYR A 207 3.76 -1.68 13.98
N ASN A 208 3.37 -1.56 15.26
CA ASN A 208 3.38 -2.68 16.19
C ASN A 208 2.17 -3.62 16.01
N ARG A 209 0.97 -3.05 15.79
CA ARG A 209 -0.29 -3.80 15.61
C ARG A 209 -0.92 -3.54 14.24
N SER A 210 -0.89 -2.30 13.81
CA SER A 210 -1.35 -1.81 12.51
C SER A 210 -0.47 -0.64 12.10
N PHE A 211 -0.56 -0.20 10.84
CA PHE A 211 0.09 1.04 10.42
C PHE A 211 -0.80 2.23 10.78
N SER A 212 -0.39 2.97 11.79
CA SER A 212 -1.12 4.13 12.31
C SER A 212 -0.17 5.29 12.56
N TYR A 213 -0.72 6.51 12.66
CA TYR A 213 0.06 7.68 13.10
C TYR A 213 0.23 7.67 14.61
N THR A 214 1.43 8.03 15.08
CA THR A 214 1.63 8.45 16.49
C THR A 214 0.94 9.78 16.72
N THR A 215 0.71 10.17 17.98
CA THR A 215 0.17 11.51 18.30
C THR A 215 1.09 12.60 17.75
N LYS A 216 2.42 12.45 17.89
CA LYS A 216 3.41 13.38 17.35
C LYS A 216 3.34 13.44 15.81
N GLY A 217 3.24 12.28 15.18
CA GLY A 217 3.11 12.18 13.71
C GLY A 217 1.86 12.85 13.18
N GLN A 218 0.72 12.64 13.83
CA GLN A 218 -0.55 13.25 13.43
C GLN A 218 -0.56 14.79 13.57
N LEU A 219 0.15 15.33 14.56
CA LEU A 219 0.17 16.77 14.83
C LEU A 219 1.26 17.53 14.08
N LEU A 220 2.44 16.93 13.90
CA LEU A 220 3.60 17.60 13.32
C LEU A 220 3.96 17.12 11.92
N GLY A 221 3.69 15.86 11.61
CA GLY A 221 4.13 15.23 10.37
C GLY A 221 5.64 14.93 10.34
N HIS A 222 6.07 14.07 9.41
CA HIS A 222 7.46 13.58 9.33
C HIS A 222 8.46 14.71 9.07
N MET A 223 8.18 15.71 8.21
CA MET A 223 9.13 16.78 7.89
C MET A 223 9.62 17.56 9.11
N ILE A 224 8.71 17.89 10.03
CA ILE A 224 9.09 18.60 11.28
C ILE A 224 9.90 17.67 12.18
N ILE A 225 9.48 16.41 12.28
CA ILE A 225 10.20 15.39 13.05
C ILE A 225 11.63 15.20 12.50
N GLU A 226 11.78 15.19 11.19
CA GLU A 226 13.09 15.09 10.49
C GLU A 226 14.00 16.27 10.83
N LEU A 227 13.46 17.50 10.78
CA LEU A 227 14.22 18.69 11.17
C LEU A 227 14.68 18.62 12.63
N GLU A 228 13.84 18.15 13.55
CA GLU A 228 14.22 17.95 14.95
C GLU A 228 15.36 16.90 15.07
N MET A 229 15.24 15.78 14.35
CA MET A 229 16.27 14.73 14.33
C MET A 229 17.60 15.24 13.76
N LEU A 230 17.53 15.99 12.63
CA LEU A 230 18.69 16.61 12.00
C LEU A 230 19.39 17.58 12.95
N GLN A 231 18.63 18.48 13.60
CA GLN A 231 19.18 19.44 14.55
C GLN A 231 19.86 18.74 15.72
N ALA A 232 19.26 17.70 16.27
CA ALA A 232 19.84 16.93 17.38
C ALA A 232 21.20 16.30 17.02
N LYS A 233 21.37 15.81 15.78
CA LYS A 233 22.62 15.24 15.30
C LYS A 233 23.66 16.29 14.93
N LEU A 234 23.25 17.44 14.38
CA LEU A 234 24.14 18.54 14.02
C LEU A 234 24.83 19.19 15.23
N VAL A 235 24.19 19.16 16.41
CA VAL A 235 24.85 19.59 17.67
C VAL A 235 26.16 18.82 17.91
N LEU A 236 26.27 17.59 17.42
CA LEU A 236 27.49 16.76 17.53
C LEU A 236 28.53 17.06 16.44
N GLN A 237 28.23 17.97 15.51
CA GLN A 237 29.06 18.37 14.38
C GLN A 237 29.16 19.90 14.30
N PRO A 238 29.85 20.56 15.26
CA PRO A 238 29.88 22.02 15.34
C PRO A 238 30.51 22.73 14.13
N ASP A 239 31.34 22.00 13.37
CA ASP A 239 31.99 22.50 12.14
C ASP A 239 31.17 22.24 10.87
N PHE A 240 29.89 21.80 10.99
CA PHE A 240 29.05 21.58 9.83
C PHE A 240 28.68 22.95 9.20
N PRO A 241 28.93 23.15 7.88
CA PRO A 241 28.71 24.44 7.24
C PRO A 241 27.23 24.86 7.23
N ASP A 242 26.94 26.10 7.61
CA ASP A 242 25.57 26.64 7.70
C ASP A 242 24.85 26.59 6.35
N GLU A 243 25.55 26.93 5.25
CA GLU A 243 24.97 26.88 3.90
C GLU A 243 24.55 25.46 3.53
N LEU A 244 25.35 24.45 3.88
CA LEU A 244 25.05 23.05 3.61
C LEU A 244 23.88 22.56 4.47
N LYS A 245 23.82 23.00 5.73
CA LYS A 245 22.68 22.74 6.63
C LYS A 245 21.37 23.25 6.04
N ILE A 246 21.35 24.53 5.59
CA ILE A 246 20.17 25.15 4.98
C ILE A 246 19.72 24.37 3.74
N MET A 247 20.67 23.87 2.92
CA MET A 247 20.33 23.07 1.74
C MET A 247 19.70 21.72 2.12
N VAL A 248 20.23 21.03 3.14
CA VAL A 248 19.66 19.76 3.62
C VAL A 248 18.27 20.00 4.23
N GLU A 249 18.10 21.03 5.05
CA GLU A 249 16.79 21.42 5.59
C GLU A 249 15.79 21.73 4.49
N HIS A 250 16.21 22.43 3.43
CA HIS A 250 15.35 22.72 2.29
C HIS A 250 14.95 21.46 1.52
N LEU A 251 15.86 20.49 1.32
CA LEU A 251 15.51 19.18 0.72
C LEU A 251 14.39 18.51 1.51
N ILE A 252 14.48 18.51 2.83
CA ILE A 252 13.46 17.91 3.71
C ILE A 252 12.11 18.61 3.53
N ILE A 253 12.05 19.95 3.66
CA ILE A 253 10.77 20.68 3.66
C ILE A 253 10.17 20.90 2.28
N SER A 254 10.86 20.58 1.20
CA SER A 254 10.41 20.81 -0.18
C SER A 254 10.20 19.53 -0.99
N HIS A 255 10.51 18.32 -0.44
CA HIS A 255 10.46 17.09 -1.24
C HIS A 255 9.05 16.73 -1.74
N HIS A 256 7.98 17.10 -1.04
CA HIS A 256 6.61 16.94 -1.57
C HIS A 256 6.32 17.83 -2.79
N GLY A 257 7.12 18.88 -3.04
CA GLY A 257 7.18 19.66 -4.28
C GLY A 257 6.06 20.64 -4.53
N GLN A 258 4.89 20.46 -3.92
CA GLN A 258 3.71 21.31 -4.12
C GLN A 258 3.03 21.62 -2.78
N TYR A 259 2.47 22.82 -2.66
CA TYR A 259 1.73 23.24 -1.46
C TYR A 259 0.51 22.35 -1.19
N ASP A 260 -0.18 21.92 -2.25
CA ASP A 260 -1.36 21.03 -2.15
C ASP A 260 -0.99 19.64 -1.61
N PHE A 261 0.28 19.25 -1.68
CA PHE A 261 0.80 18.00 -1.09
C PHE A 261 1.38 18.21 0.31
N GLY A 262 1.17 19.39 0.89
CA GLY A 262 1.64 19.73 2.24
C GLY A 262 3.11 20.14 2.32
N SER A 263 3.75 20.45 1.17
CA SER A 263 5.11 20.96 1.18
C SER A 263 5.16 22.39 1.74
N PRO A 264 5.94 22.68 2.81
CA PRO A 264 6.07 24.05 3.32
C PRO A 264 6.74 25.01 2.33
N LYS A 265 7.57 24.49 1.43
CA LYS A 265 8.28 25.23 0.39
C LYS A 265 8.29 24.46 -0.92
N LEU A 266 8.39 25.19 -2.03
CA LEU A 266 8.65 24.59 -3.35
C LEU A 266 10.14 24.28 -3.47
N PRO A 267 10.55 23.24 -4.26
CA PRO A 267 11.95 22.98 -4.59
C PRO A 267 12.60 24.16 -5.30
N MET A 268 13.66 24.75 -4.74
CA MET A 268 14.25 25.99 -5.24
C MET A 268 15.64 25.81 -5.88
N PHE A 269 16.18 24.60 -5.91
CA PHE A 269 17.43 24.29 -6.59
C PHE A 269 17.36 22.89 -7.25
N PRO A 270 18.27 22.58 -8.19
CA PRO A 270 18.13 21.40 -9.05
C PRO A 270 18.01 20.07 -8.29
N GLU A 271 18.79 19.87 -7.23
CA GLU A 271 18.75 18.64 -6.44
C GLU A 271 17.40 18.48 -5.71
N ALA A 272 16.82 19.55 -5.19
CA ALA A 272 15.52 19.51 -4.54
C ALA A 272 14.40 19.20 -5.54
N LEU A 273 14.45 19.79 -6.73
CA LEU A 273 13.49 19.50 -7.80
C LEU A 273 13.61 18.04 -8.26
N MET A 274 14.84 17.55 -8.42
CA MET A 274 15.09 16.17 -8.83
C MET A 274 14.62 15.18 -7.79
N LEU A 275 14.91 15.43 -6.50
CA LEU A 275 14.44 14.61 -5.40
C LEU A 275 12.92 14.46 -5.42
N HIS A 276 12.20 15.59 -5.51
CA HIS A 276 10.73 15.59 -5.60
C HIS A 276 10.20 14.70 -6.71
N TYR A 277 10.70 14.86 -7.95
CA TYR A 277 10.18 14.07 -9.07
C TYR A 277 10.56 12.60 -9.01
N LEU A 278 11.71 12.25 -8.47
CA LEU A 278 12.12 10.85 -8.34
C LEU A 278 11.38 10.14 -7.22
N ASP A 279 11.12 10.82 -6.11
CA ASP A 279 10.26 10.34 -5.02
C ASP A 279 8.82 10.10 -5.49
N ASP A 280 8.22 11.10 -6.14
CA ASP A 280 6.87 11.02 -6.71
C ASP A 280 6.76 9.89 -7.77
N LEU A 281 7.80 9.71 -8.59
CA LEU A 281 7.87 8.62 -9.56
C LEU A 281 7.90 7.26 -8.88
N ASP A 282 8.80 7.05 -7.92
CA ASP A 282 8.94 5.76 -7.20
C ASP A 282 7.65 5.40 -6.48
N SER A 283 7.05 6.35 -5.78
CA SER A 283 5.77 6.20 -5.09
C SER A 283 4.63 5.80 -6.02
N LYS A 284 4.53 6.42 -7.20
CA LYS A 284 3.49 6.12 -8.20
C LYS A 284 3.71 4.77 -8.87
N MET A 285 4.96 4.43 -9.20
CA MET A 285 5.29 3.12 -9.79
C MET A 285 4.98 1.98 -8.82
N GLU A 286 5.30 2.16 -7.54
CA GLU A 286 4.98 1.18 -6.51
C GLU A 286 3.46 1.04 -6.28
N ALA A 287 2.71 2.16 -6.28
CA ALA A 287 1.25 2.13 -6.19
C ALA A 287 0.62 1.36 -7.36
N MET A 288 1.15 1.49 -8.59
CA MET A 288 0.72 0.72 -9.76
C MET A 288 1.04 -0.77 -9.59
N ARG A 289 2.28 -1.10 -9.19
CA ARG A 289 2.73 -2.48 -8.97
C ARG A 289 1.85 -3.17 -7.93
N ALA A 290 1.65 -2.54 -6.78
CA ALA A 290 0.83 -3.09 -5.69
C ALA A 290 -0.63 -3.33 -6.12
N GLN A 291 -1.20 -2.46 -6.96
CA GLN A 291 -2.56 -2.68 -7.47
C GLN A 291 -2.60 -3.84 -8.46
N PHE A 292 -1.65 -3.96 -9.38
CA PHE A 292 -1.59 -5.09 -10.32
C PHE A 292 -1.44 -6.43 -9.60
N GLU A 293 -0.63 -6.49 -8.55
CA GLU A 293 -0.49 -7.69 -7.72
C GLU A 293 -1.78 -8.04 -6.98
N ARG A 294 -2.39 -7.07 -6.31
CA ARG A 294 -3.65 -7.24 -5.59
C ARG A 294 -4.80 -7.71 -6.49
N GLU A 295 -4.84 -7.23 -7.73
CA GLU A 295 -5.89 -7.52 -8.70
C GLU A 295 -5.43 -8.53 -9.77
N SER A 296 -4.35 -9.28 -9.50
CA SER A 296 -3.80 -10.27 -10.43
C SER A 296 -4.80 -11.33 -10.87
N SER A 297 -5.75 -11.71 -9.99
CA SER A 297 -6.80 -12.71 -10.22
C SER A 297 -8.03 -12.18 -10.97
N LEU A 298 -8.14 -10.87 -11.21
CA LEU A 298 -9.26 -10.31 -11.95
C LEU A 298 -9.11 -10.59 -13.45
N ASP A 299 -10.23 -10.90 -14.10
CA ASP A 299 -10.27 -11.07 -15.53
C ASP A 299 -10.08 -9.74 -16.27
N GLY A 300 -9.39 -9.80 -17.42
CA GLY A 300 -9.11 -8.64 -18.25
C GLY A 300 -7.87 -7.83 -17.81
N PRO A 301 -7.43 -6.88 -18.67
CA PRO A 301 -6.22 -6.13 -18.47
C PRO A 301 -6.38 -4.85 -17.64
N TRP A 302 -7.62 -4.42 -17.37
CA TRP A 302 -7.92 -3.19 -16.64
C TRP A 302 -8.13 -3.45 -15.15
N THR A 303 -7.55 -2.59 -14.30
CA THR A 303 -7.80 -2.60 -12.86
C THR A 303 -9.10 -1.87 -12.51
N SER A 304 -9.52 -2.01 -11.27
CA SER A 304 -10.47 -1.08 -10.66
C SER A 304 -9.86 0.34 -10.60
N TYR A 305 -10.72 1.34 -10.32
CA TYR A 305 -10.28 2.73 -10.18
C TYR A 305 -9.25 2.88 -9.04
N ASN A 306 -8.09 3.46 -9.36
CA ASN A 306 -7.07 3.81 -8.40
C ASN A 306 -7.29 5.24 -7.92
N ALA A 307 -7.63 5.41 -6.65
CA ALA A 307 -7.95 6.72 -6.08
C ALA A 307 -6.73 7.67 -6.03
N SER A 308 -5.52 7.12 -5.76
CA SER A 308 -4.29 7.93 -5.68
C SER A 308 -3.81 8.43 -7.04
N LEU A 309 -4.12 7.69 -8.13
CA LEU A 309 -3.76 8.07 -9.50
C LEU A 309 -4.95 8.66 -10.28
N GLY A 310 -6.16 8.69 -9.71
CA GLY A 310 -7.35 9.28 -10.30
C GLY A 310 -7.88 8.56 -11.55
N ARG A 311 -7.53 7.28 -11.77
CA ARG A 311 -7.87 6.53 -12.99
C ARG A 311 -7.77 5.02 -12.80
N PRO A 312 -8.45 4.20 -13.63
CA PRO A 312 -8.11 2.78 -13.77
C PRO A 312 -6.77 2.62 -14.49
N LEU A 313 -6.09 1.50 -14.26
CA LEU A 313 -4.77 1.21 -14.81
C LEU A 313 -4.84 0.05 -15.79
N LEU A 314 -4.08 0.12 -16.89
CA LEU A 314 -3.92 -0.97 -17.85
C LEU A 314 -2.69 -1.80 -17.49
N ASN A 315 -2.91 -3.09 -17.20
CA ASN A 315 -1.82 -4.06 -17.11
C ASN A 315 -1.39 -4.45 -18.52
N THR A 316 -0.26 -3.93 -18.96
CA THR A 316 0.25 -4.13 -20.32
C THR A 316 0.62 -5.58 -20.63
N GLU A 317 1.11 -6.32 -19.63
CA GLU A 317 1.43 -7.73 -19.76
C GLU A 317 0.16 -8.56 -20.06
N LYS A 318 -0.91 -8.36 -19.27
CA LYS A 318 -2.21 -9.01 -19.53
C LYS A 318 -2.81 -8.56 -20.86
N PHE A 319 -2.64 -7.30 -21.24
CA PHE A 319 -3.19 -6.74 -22.48
C PHE A 319 -2.52 -7.31 -23.74
N LEU A 320 -1.20 -7.50 -23.68
CA LEU A 320 -0.40 -8.05 -24.79
C LEU A 320 -0.36 -9.58 -24.81
N SER A 321 -0.81 -10.24 -23.74
CA SER A 321 -0.89 -11.69 -23.70
C SER A 321 -1.87 -12.22 -24.75
N PRO A 322 -1.58 -13.36 -25.43
CA PRO A 322 -2.49 -13.96 -26.39
C PRO A 322 -3.85 -14.23 -25.76
N LYS A 323 -4.92 -13.72 -26.37
CA LYS A 323 -6.28 -14.03 -25.92
C LYS A 323 -6.47 -15.54 -25.97
N LYS A 324 -6.88 -16.17 -24.87
CA LYS A 324 -7.40 -17.53 -24.91
C LYS A 324 -8.47 -17.60 -26.00
N PRO A 325 -8.43 -18.57 -26.94
CA PRO A 325 -9.50 -18.72 -27.90
C PRO A 325 -10.84 -18.85 -27.12
N ALA A 326 -11.84 -18.13 -27.60
CA ALA A 326 -13.19 -18.28 -27.06
C ALA A 326 -13.57 -19.76 -27.06
N PRO A 327 -14.26 -20.28 -26.04
CA PRO A 327 -14.79 -21.65 -26.13
C PRO A 327 -15.58 -21.77 -27.44
N ALA A 328 -15.27 -22.80 -28.24
CA ALA A 328 -16.02 -23.08 -29.46
C ALA A 328 -17.50 -23.18 -29.04
N GLU A 329 -18.33 -22.33 -29.64
CA GLU A 329 -19.78 -22.47 -29.53
C GLU A 329 -20.15 -23.88 -29.99
N THR A 330 -20.66 -24.69 -29.08
CA THR A 330 -21.23 -25.99 -29.46
C THR A 330 -22.38 -25.69 -30.41
N PRO A 331 -22.37 -26.31 -31.64
CA PRO A 331 -23.48 -26.11 -32.55
C PRO A 331 -24.79 -26.55 -31.84
N THR A 332 -25.73 -25.67 -31.70
CA THR A 332 -27.10 -26.02 -31.37
C THR A 332 -27.64 -26.89 -32.48
N GLU A 333 -27.89 -28.15 -32.18
CA GLU A 333 -28.68 -29.04 -33.07
C GLU A 333 -30.03 -28.39 -33.32
N THR A 334 -30.25 -27.95 -34.52
CA THR A 334 -31.59 -27.54 -35.00
C THR A 334 -32.41 -28.82 -35.17
N GLU A 335 -33.35 -29.04 -34.24
CA GLU A 335 -34.40 -30.02 -34.46
C GLU A 335 -35.27 -29.58 -35.64
N ASP A 336 -35.13 -30.35 -36.73
CA ASP A 336 -35.96 -30.29 -37.92
C ASP A 336 -37.36 -30.88 -37.57
N THR A 337 -38.31 -30.04 -37.25
CA THR A 337 -39.73 -30.44 -37.15
C THR A 337 -40.36 -30.25 -38.52
N GLN A 338 -40.46 -31.33 -39.28
CA GLN A 338 -41.31 -31.42 -40.45
C GLN A 338 -42.79 -31.25 -40.01
N GLN A 339 -43.42 -30.21 -40.50
CA GLN A 339 -44.86 -30.08 -40.51
C GLN A 339 -45.45 -30.73 -41.75
N GLU A 340 -46.28 -31.75 -41.52
CA GLU A 340 -47.21 -32.27 -42.53
C GLU A 340 -48.33 -31.24 -42.75
N GLU A 341 -48.44 -30.81 -44.02
CA GLU A 341 -49.63 -30.14 -44.55
C GLU A 341 -50.78 -31.11 -44.66
N SER A 342 -51.94 -30.84 -44.10
CA SER A 342 -53.21 -31.35 -44.62
C SER A 342 -54.19 -30.19 -44.80
N ALA A 343 -54.56 -30.01 -46.07
CA ALA A 343 -55.57 -29.13 -46.57
C ALA A 343 -56.95 -29.50 -46.05
N ILE A 344 -57.80 -28.54 -45.78
CA ILE A 344 -59.23 -28.57 -46.12
C ILE A 344 -59.74 -27.12 -46.33
N ALA A 345 -60.49 -27.01 -47.41
CA ALA A 345 -60.98 -25.82 -48.06
C ALA A 345 -62.26 -25.21 -47.43
N GLU A 346 -62.50 -23.98 -47.86
CA GLU A 346 -63.76 -23.34 -48.18
C GLU A 346 -64.69 -22.78 -47.11
N ALA A 347 -64.97 -21.54 -47.35
CA ALA A 347 -66.33 -20.87 -47.56
C ALA A 347 -66.61 -19.77 -46.58
N GLY A 348 -66.95 -18.58 -47.12
CA GLY A 348 -68.00 -17.72 -46.68
C GLY A 348 -67.65 -16.29 -46.30
N ALA A 349 -67.69 -15.35 -47.24
CA ALA A 349 -68.09 -13.96 -47.04
C ALA A 349 -69.66 -13.92 -46.99
N PRO A 350 -70.35 -12.80 -46.69
CA PRO A 350 -69.94 -11.40 -46.44
C PRO A 350 -70.73 -10.71 -45.30
N SER A 351 -70.30 -9.62 -44.84
CA SER A 351 -70.96 -8.29 -44.88
C SER A 351 -70.18 -7.30 -43.97
#